data_d7d5bd01b73823c19d787d481ac66427
#
_entry.id   d7d5bd01b73823c19d787d481ac66427
#
_cell.length_a   1.000
_cell.length_b   1.000
_cell.length_c   1.000
_cell.angle_alpha   90.00
_cell.angle_beta   90.00
_cell.angle_gamma   90.00
#
_symmetry.space_group_name_H-M   'P 1'
#
loop_
_entity.id
_entity.type
_entity.pdbx_description
1 polymer ?
#
loop_
_entity_poly.entity_id
_entity_poly.type
_entity_poly.pdbx_seq_one_letter_code
_entity_poly.pdbx_strand_id
1 'polypeptide(L)' 'MSQDKTLELVVQELQNRIGQITSQYETQLAVLKAQAQQEIEARDAKISELETPKTKDK' A
#
# COMPACT_ATOMS: atom_id res chain seq x y z
N MET A 1 -29.49 0.20 30.85
CA MET A 1 -30.62 -0.37 30.22
C MET A 1 -30.23 -1.09 28.95
N SER A 2 -31.16 -1.92 28.49
CA SER A 2 -30.83 -2.74 27.32
C SER A 2 -30.58 -1.91 26.09
N GLN A 3 -31.26 -0.77 25.97
CA GLN A 3 -31.08 0.08 24.80
C GLN A 3 -29.70 0.70 24.75
N ASP A 4 -29.22 1.15 25.91
CA ASP A 4 -27.87 1.70 25.99
C ASP A 4 -26.84 0.65 25.66
N LYS A 5 -27.06 -0.55 26.17
CA LYS A 5 -26.14 -1.64 25.89
C LYS A 5 -26.14 -1.99 24.44
N THR A 6 -27.29 -1.98 23.80
CA THR A 6 -27.38 -2.28 22.39
C THR A 6 -26.61 -1.26 21.57
N LEU A 7 -26.76 0.01 21.90
CA LEU A 7 -26.03 1.05 21.17
C LEU A 7 -24.54 0.90 21.33
N GLU A 8 -24.10 0.55 22.54
CA GLU A 8 -22.66 0.33 22.75
C GLU A 8 -22.14 -0.79 21.87
N LEU A 9 -22.89 -1.88 21.79
CA LEU A 9 -22.46 -3.01 20.98
C LEU A 9 -22.44 -2.66 19.50
N VAL A 10 -23.42 -1.87 19.06
CA VAL A 10 -23.45 -1.43 17.67
C VAL A 10 -22.23 -0.57 17.35
N VAL A 11 -21.91 0.35 18.25
CA VAL A 11 -20.75 1.21 18.04
C VAL A 11 -19.48 0.39 17.96
N GLN A 12 -19.33 -0.59 18.86
CA GLN A 12 -18.14 -1.44 18.83
C GLN A 12 -18.04 -2.21 17.53
N GLU A 13 -19.17 -2.73 17.08
CA GLU A 13 -19.18 -3.49 15.84
C GLU A 13 -18.79 -2.62 14.65
N LEU A 14 -19.32 -1.41 14.61
CA LEU A 14 -18.98 -0.51 13.52
C LEU A 14 -17.53 -0.10 13.56
N GLN A 15 -16.99 0.12 14.75
CA GLN A 15 -15.58 0.45 14.88
C GLN A 15 -14.70 -0.69 14.39
N ASN A 16 -15.08 -1.92 14.71
CA ASN A 16 -14.34 -3.08 14.24
C ASN A 16 -14.35 -3.17 12.73
N ARG A 17 -15.50 -2.93 12.12
CA ARG A 17 -15.61 -2.98 10.66
C ARG A 17 -14.81 -1.89 10.00
N ILE A 18 -14.85 -0.69 10.56
CA ILE A 18 -14.07 0.39 10.00
C ILE A 18 -12.59 0.05 10.06
N GLY A 19 -12.15 -0.52 11.18
CA GLY A 19 -10.76 -0.91 11.31
C GLY A 19 -10.36 -1.95 10.30
N GLN A 20 -11.22 -2.94 10.05
CA GLN A 20 -10.93 -3.97 9.07
C GLN A 20 -10.84 -3.40 7.66
N ILE A 21 -11.77 -2.54 7.31
CA ILE A 21 -11.78 -1.94 5.98
C ILE A 21 -10.55 -1.06 5.79
N THR A 22 -10.24 -0.27 6.79
CA THR A 22 -9.07 0.60 6.72
C THR A 22 -7.79 -0.21 6.58
N SER A 23 -7.68 -1.30 7.35
CA SER A 23 -6.50 -2.14 7.30
C SER A 23 -6.34 -2.77 5.92
N GLN A 24 -7.43 -3.26 5.34
CA GLN A 24 -7.36 -3.85 4.01
C GLN A 24 -6.97 -2.83 2.96
N TYR A 25 -7.55 -1.65 3.06
CA TYR A 25 -7.25 -0.59 2.10
C TYR A 25 -5.78 -0.18 2.19
N GLU A 26 -5.28 -0.03 3.40
CA GLU A 26 -3.89 0.37 3.59
C GLU A 26 -2.93 -0.70 3.11
N THR A 27 -3.29 -1.96 3.32
CA THR A 27 -2.46 -3.05 2.81
C THR A 27 -2.40 -3.02 1.29
N GLN A 28 -3.53 -2.81 0.65
CA GLN A 28 -3.57 -2.74 -0.81
C GLN A 28 -2.75 -1.56 -1.33
N LEU A 29 -2.85 -0.42 -0.64
CA LEU A 29 -2.04 0.73 -1.02
C LEU A 29 -0.56 0.44 -0.87
N ALA A 30 -0.17 -0.22 0.22
CA ALA A 30 1.23 -0.53 0.44
C ALA A 30 1.75 -1.46 -0.64
N VAL A 31 0.96 -2.46 -1.02
CA VAL A 31 1.35 -3.37 -2.10
C VAL A 31 1.52 -2.61 -3.41
N LEU A 32 0.57 -1.73 -3.72
CA LEU A 32 0.63 -0.97 -4.95
C LEU A 32 1.86 -0.06 -4.98
N LYS A 33 2.15 0.58 -3.87
CA LYS A 33 3.34 1.44 -3.79
C LYS A 33 4.61 0.63 -3.95
N ALA A 34 4.67 -0.54 -3.34
CA ALA A 34 5.85 -1.39 -3.46
C ALA A 34 6.06 -1.83 -4.90
N GLN A 35 4.98 -2.20 -5.58
CA GLN A 35 5.08 -2.60 -6.96
C GLN A 35 5.53 -1.45 -7.85
N ALA A 36 4.99 -0.27 -7.62
CA ALA A 36 5.39 0.90 -8.39
C ALA A 36 6.86 1.22 -8.19
N GLN A 37 7.32 1.12 -6.95
CA GLN A 37 8.72 1.40 -6.66
C GLN A 37 9.64 0.41 -7.33
N GLN A 38 9.26 -0.87 -7.31
CA GLN A 38 10.06 -1.89 -7.98
C GLN A 38 10.15 -1.63 -9.48
N GLU A 39 9.06 -1.20 -10.08
CA GLU A 39 9.06 -0.89 -11.50
C GLU A 39 9.96 0.30 -11.81
N ILE A 40 9.89 1.32 -10.96
CA ILE A 40 10.72 2.49 -11.17
C ILE A 40 12.19 2.12 -11.04
N GLU A 41 12.53 1.33 -10.05
CA GLU A 41 13.91 0.90 -9.85
C GLU A 41 14.41 0.07 -11.03
N ALA A 42 13.56 -0.78 -11.57
CA ALA A 42 13.93 -1.58 -12.72
C ALA A 42 14.17 -0.71 -13.94
N ARG A 43 13.33 0.30 -14.12
CA ARG A 43 13.51 1.21 -15.25
C ARG A 43 14.73 2.08 -15.08
N ASP A 44 15.00 2.51 -13.86
CA ASP A 44 16.21 3.30 -13.61
C ASP A 44 17.46 2.50 -13.89
N ALA A 45 17.45 1.23 -13.51
CA ALA A 45 18.57 0.34 -13.80
C ALA A 45 18.75 0.18 -15.30
N LYS A 46 17.65 0.08 -16.03
CA LYS A 46 17.72 -0.04 -17.47
C LYS A 46 18.29 1.20 -18.13
N ILE A 47 17.86 2.35 -17.66
CA ILE A 47 18.36 3.61 -18.16
C ILE A 47 19.87 3.71 -17.92
N SER A 48 20.27 3.33 -16.73
CA SER A 48 21.69 3.37 -16.38
C SER A 48 22.50 2.47 -17.30
N GLU A 49 21.96 1.28 -17.58
CA GLU A 49 22.60 0.36 -18.51
C GLU A 49 22.79 0.96 -19.88
N LEU A 50 21.74 1.62 -20.36
CA LEU A 50 21.78 2.17 -21.69
C LEU A 50 22.75 3.33 -21.82
N GLU A 51 22.95 4.05 -20.74
CA GLU A 51 23.82 5.21 -20.77
C GLU A 51 25.28 4.87 -20.53
N THR A 52 25.54 3.90 -19.68
CA THR A 52 26.89 3.60 -19.24
C THR A 52 27.75 2.92 -20.30
N PRO A 53 27.26 1.87 -20.96
CA PRO A 53 28.13 1.10 -21.87
C PRO A 53 28.72 1.90 -22.99
N LYS A 54 28.02 2.93 -23.41
CA LYS A 54 28.51 3.69 -24.55
C LYS A 54 29.82 4.38 -24.28
N THR A 55 29.98 4.84 -23.04
CA THR A 55 31.22 5.52 -22.71
C THR A 55 32.34 4.53 -22.54
N LYS A 56 32.04 3.32 -22.15
CA LYS A 56 33.07 2.33 -21.90
C LYS A 56 33.72 1.83 -23.18
N ASP A 57 33.02 1.86 -24.25
CA ASP A 57 33.54 1.37 -25.50
C ASP A 57 34.66 2.23 -26.03
N LYS A 58 34.81 3.34 -25.41
CA LYS A 58 35.93 4.20 -25.76
C LYS A 58 37.15 3.91 -24.93
#